data_e015af90a11aa34ec9dfe212e928a10c
#
_entry.id   e015af90a11aa34ec9dfe212e928a10c
#
_cell.length_a   1.000
_cell.length_b   1.000
_cell.length_c   1.000
_cell.angle_alpha   90.00
_cell.angle_beta   90.00
_cell.angle_gamma   90.00
#
_symmetry.space_group_name_H-M   'P 1'
#
loop_
_entity.id
_entity.type
_entity.pdbx_description
1 polymer ?
#
loop_
_entity_poly.entity_id
_entity_poly.type
_entity_poly.pdbx_seq_one_letter_code
_entity_poly.pdbx_strand_id
1 'polypeptide(L)'
;ASDVYKRQEKLGRYLAPSQGKLESKGVASVRSRVVNLSQVQPGLTVSHMEEALWSAFSEVYGLPTRRLEPSRLDQAALERHYQRFHSYDWVYGQAMPCTFSCGERFPWGELTLELAVEGGVCRHAAVWTDAMDESFAQPLARGLEGCPFRVEDLCLRVEEAPACREVAADLCALLRRQDI
;
A
#
# COMPACT_ATOMS: atom_id res chain seq x y z
N ALA A 1 5.68 10.09 -17.62
CA ALA A 1 4.51 9.83 -18.48
C ALA A 1 3.20 9.96 -17.70
N SER A 2 3.20 9.57 -16.42
CA SER A 2 1.99 9.56 -15.61
C SER A 2 1.38 10.94 -15.37
N ASP A 3 2.17 11.99 -15.36
CA ASP A 3 1.69 13.34 -14.98
C ASP A 3 1.24 14.17 -16.17
N VAL A 4 1.61 13.81 -17.40
CA VAL A 4 1.20 14.52 -18.61
C VAL A 4 -0.14 14.00 -19.16
N TYR A 5 -0.33 12.68 -19.14
CA TYR A 5 -1.51 12.01 -19.71
C TYR A 5 -2.19 11.05 -18.74
N LYS A 6 -2.24 11.37 -17.47
CA LYS A 6 -3.04 10.55 -16.55
C LYS A 6 -4.49 10.56 -17.00
N ARG A 7 -5.02 9.39 -17.29
CA ARG A 7 -6.45 9.22 -17.51
C ARG A 7 -7.15 9.25 -16.16
N GLN A 8 -7.49 10.46 -15.70
CA GLN A 8 -8.13 10.69 -14.39
C GLN A 8 -9.38 9.84 -14.17
N GLU A 9 -10.13 9.57 -15.25
CA GLU A 9 -11.29 8.68 -15.19
C GLU A 9 -10.91 7.26 -14.78
N LYS A 10 -9.80 6.74 -15.33
CA LYS A 10 -9.28 5.43 -14.93
C LYS A 10 -8.73 5.45 -13.52
N LEU A 11 -8.03 6.51 -13.12
CA LEU A 11 -7.49 6.65 -11.78
C LEU A 11 -8.60 6.56 -10.72
N GLY A 12 -9.70 7.31 -10.89
CA GLY A 12 -10.85 7.27 -9.98
C GLY A 12 -11.61 5.95 -10.01
N ARG A 13 -11.47 5.15 -11.08
CA ARG A 13 -12.11 3.83 -11.21
C ARG A 13 -11.32 2.71 -10.55
N TYR A 14 -9.99 2.77 -10.62
CA TYR A 14 -9.11 1.71 -10.12
C TYR A 14 -8.51 2.01 -8.76
N LEU A 15 -8.37 3.28 -8.39
CA LEU A 15 -7.95 3.69 -7.05
C LEU A 15 -9.18 4.11 -6.26
N ALA A 16 -9.71 3.20 -5.47
CA ALA A 16 -10.82 3.44 -4.55
C ALA A 16 -10.29 3.46 -3.11
N PRO A 17 -9.64 4.57 -2.67
CA PRO A 17 -9.19 4.69 -1.29
C PRO A 17 -10.39 4.68 -0.35
N SER A 18 -10.18 4.21 0.90
CA SER A 18 -11.20 4.26 1.93
C SER A 18 -11.67 5.71 2.18
N GLN A 19 -12.93 5.87 2.58
CA GLN A 19 -13.51 7.19 2.83
C GLN A 19 -12.71 7.93 3.91
N GLY A 20 -12.29 7.25 4.98
CA GLY A 20 -11.45 7.82 6.02
C GLY A 20 -10.10 8.35 5.52
N LYS A 21 -9.52 7.72 4.49
CA LYS A 21 -8.29 8.21 3.85
C LYS A 21 -8.49 9.50 3.04
N LEU A 22 -9.65 9.68 2.44
CA LEU A 22 -10.02 10.92 1.75
C LEU A 22 -10.29 12.04 2.76
N GLU A 23 -11.06 11.75 3.80
CA GLU A 23 -11.41 12.71 4.86
C GLU A 23 -10.18 13.21 5.62
N SER A 24 -9.27 12.31 6.01
CA SER A 24 -8.02 12.67 6.71
C SER A 24 -7.11 13.61 5.92
N LYS A 25 -7.26 13.66 4.59
CA LYS A 25 -6.51 14.54 3.70
C LYS A 25 -7.31 15.75 3.22
N GLY A 26 -8.53 15.95 3.76
CA GLY A 26 -9.39 17.08 3.42
C GLY A 26 -9.82 17.13 1.96
N VAL A 27 -9.92 15.97 1.27
CA VAL A 27 -10.31 15.92 -0.15
C VAL A 27 -11.55 15.07 -0.35
N ALA A 28 -12.48 15.59 -1.16
CA ALA A 28 -13.76 14.93 -1.42
C ALA A 28 -13.63 13.70 -2.33
N SER A 29 -12.56 13.59 -3.12
CA SER A 29 -12.35 12.46 -4.03
C SER A 29 -10.92 12.42 -4.57
N VAL A 30 -10.50 11.28 -5.14
CA VAL A 30 -9.22 11.15 -5.86
C VAL A 30 -9.15 12.14 -7.04
N ARG A 31 -10.27 12.45 -7.67
CA ARG A 31 -10.36 13.41 -8.79
C ARG A 31 -9.93 14.82 -8.40
N SER A 32 -10.24 15.27 -7.18
CA SER A 32 -9.90 16.62 -6.72
C SER A 32 -8.40 16.81 -6.43
N ARG A 33 -7.60 15.76 -6.46
CA ARG A 33 -6.17 15.77 -6.12
C ARG A 33 -5.24 15.75 -7.32
N VAL A 34 -5.77 15.55 -8.50
CA VAL A 34 -4.97 15.36 -9.70
C VAL A 34 -5.47 16.22 -10.86
N VAL A 35 -4.53 16.68 -11.67
CA VAL A 35 -4.80 17.42 -12.90
C VAL A 35 -3.87 16.89 -13.99
N ASN A 36 -4.35 16.82 -15.22
CA ASN A 36 -3.47 16.54 -16.34
C ASN A 36 -2.71 17.81 -16.71
N LEU A 37 -1.39 17.76 -16.74
CA LEU A 37 -0.56 18.92 -17.08
C LEU A 37 -0.88 19.46 -18.49
N SER A 38 -1.31 18.60 -19.41
CA SER A 38 -1.77 18.99 -20.74
C SER A 38 -3.03 19.87 -20.74
N GLN A 39 -3.80 19.88 -19.65
CA GLN A 39 -4.94 20.79 -19.46
C GLN A 39 -4.48 22.20 -19.06
N VAL A 40 -3.37 22.28 -18.33
CA VAL A 40 -2.77 23.55 -17.89
C VAL A 40 -1.94 24.17 -19.03
N GLN A 41 -1.20 23.34 -19.72
CA GLN A 41 -0.36 23.73 -20.86
C GLN A 41 -0.66 22.86 -22.09
N PRO A 42 -1.54 23.30 -22.98
CA PRO A 42 -1.83 22.61 -24.23
C PRO A 42 -0.57 22.39 -25.06
N GLY A 43 -0.41 21.19 -25.59
CA GLY A 43 0.78 20.81 -26.40
C GLY A 43 1.94 20.26 -25.57
N LEU A 44 1.86 20.26 -24.25
CA LEU A 44 2.85 19.57 -23.40
C LEU A 44 2.82 18.07 -23.68
N THR A 45 3.96 17.51 -24.05
CA THR A 45 4.14 16.06 -24.31
C THR A 45 5.02 15.44 -23.24
N VAL A 46 5.01 14.10 -23.19
CA VAL A 46 5.92 13.32 -22.31
C VAL A 46 7.38 13.67 -22.62
N SER A 47 7.74 13.74 -23.92
CA SER A 47 9.11 14.10 -24.33
C SER A 47 9.51 15.50 -23.86
N HIS A 48 8.62 16.49 -23.95
CA HIS A 48 8.89 17.84 -23.42
C HIS A 48 9.16 17.81 -21.91
N MET A 49 8.41 16.97 -21.16
CA MET A 49 8.62 16.84 -19.72
C MET A 49 9.95 16.13 -19.42
N GLU A 50 10.30 15.08 -20.17
CA GLU A 50 11.59 14.39 -20.02
C GLU A 50 12.76 15.34 -20.27
N GLU A 51 12.71 16.14 -21.34
CA GLU A 51 13.73 17.12 -21.67
C GLU A 51 13.85 18.22 -20.61
N ALA A 52 12.71 18.72 -20.12
CA ALA A 52 12.68 19.72 -19.05
C ALA A 52 13.28 19.19 -17.74
N LEU A 53 12.94 17.95 -17.34
CA LEU A 53 13.52 17.30 -16.15
C LEU A 53 15.02 17.07 -16.32
N TRP A 54 15.46 16.67 -17.50
CA TRP A 54 16.87 16.47 -17.79
C TRP A 54 17.66 17.76 -17.66
N SER A 55 17.16 18.85 -18.27
CA SER A 55 17.79 20.16 -18.18
C SER A 55 17.82 20.69 -16.76
N ALA A 56 16.69 20.61 -16.06
CA ALA A 56 16.58 21.06 -14.67
C ALA A 56 17.52 20.29 -13.72
N PHE A 57 17.68 18.99 -13.92
CA PHE A 57 18.62 18.19 -13.15
C PHE A 57 20.05 18.69 -13.31
N SER A 58 20.49 18.94 -14.55
CA SER A 58 21.82 19.44 -14.82
C SER A 58 22.04 20.84 -14.24
N GLU A 59 21.04 21.69 -14.29
CA GLU A 59 21.09 23.07 -13.74
C GLU A 59 21.18 23.06 -12.20
N VAL A 60 20.29 22.29 -11.55
CA VAL A 60 20.20 22.26 -10.08
C VAL A 60 21.41 21.59 -9.43
N TYR A 61 21.86 20.48 -10.00
CA TYR A 61 22.96 19.69 -9.41
C TYR A 61 24.33 19.99 -9.97
N GLY A 62 24.42 20.78 -11.04
CA GLY A 62 25.70 21.10 -11.70
C GLY A 62 26.41 19.87 -12.30
N LEU A 63 25.69 18.77 -12.53
CA LEU A 63 26.21 17.51 -13.01
C LEU A 63 25.74 17.22 -14.44
N PRO A 64 26.62 16.71 -15.31
CA PRO A 64 26.20 16.32 -16.65
C PRO A 64 25.29 15.09 -16.59
N THR A 65 24.17 15.18 -17.24
CA THR A 65 23.27 14.03 -17.44
C THR A 65 23.65 13.25 -18.67
N ARG A 66 23.42 11.94 -18.65
CA ARG A 66 23.58 11.08 -19.82
C ARG A 66 22.46 10.03 -19.87
N ARG A 67 22.02 9.70 -21.06
CA ARG A 67 21.07 8.60 -21.26
C ARG A 67 21.78 7.28 -20.94
N LEU A 68 21.14 6.47 -20.10
CA LEU A 68 21.58 5.12 -19.84
C LEU A 68 21.03 4.19 -20.91
N GLU A 69 21.92 3.56 -21.67
CA GLU A 69 21.51 2.58 -22.67
C GLU A 69 21.10 1.26 -21.97
N PRO A 70 19.94 0.69 -22.33
CA PRO A 70 19.45 -0.55 -21.70
C PRO A 70 20.46 -1.71 -21.77
N SER A 71 21.29 -1.77 -22.82
CA SER A 71 22.35 -2.77 -23.00
C SER A 71 23.45 -2.71 -21.93
N ARG A 72 23.56 -1.59 -21.21
CA ARG A 72 24.57 -1.39 -20.13
C ARG A 72 24.05 -1.84 -18.76
N LEU A 73 22.78 -2.21 -18.67
CA LEU A 73 22.20 -2.78 -17.47
C LEU A 73 22.61 -4.25 -17.33
N ASP A 74 22.73 -4.71 -16.09
CA ASP A 74 22.86 -6.15 -15.82
C ASP A 74 21.57 -6.86 -16.25
N GLN A 75 21.63 -7.51 -17.41
CA GLN A 75 20.48 -8.19 -18.00
C GLN A 75 19.97 -9.34 -17.12
N ALA A 76 20.85 -10.02 -16.39
CA ALA A 76 20.45 -11.07 -15.47
C ALA A 76 19.71 -10.51 -14.24
N ALA A 77 20.16 -9.37 -13.72
CA ALA A 77 19.44 -8.68 -12.66
C ALA A 77 18.08 -8.17 -13.13
N LEU A 78 18.03 -7.58 -14.33
CA LEU A 78 16.80 -7.08 -14.94
C LEU A 78 15.77 -8.20 -15.11
N GLU A 79 16.19 -9.36 -15.63
CA GLU A 79 15.32 -10.53 -15.82
C GLU A 79 14.82 -11.06 -14.48
N ARG A 80 15.67 -11.17 -13.43
CA ARG A 80 15.23 -11.58 -12.09
C ARG A 80 14.15 -10.65 -11.52
N HIS A 81 14.34 -9.34 -11.67
CA HIS A 81 13.34 -8.37 -11.23
C HIS A 81 12.06 -8.44 -12.07
N TYR A 82 12.18 -8.61 -13.37
CA TYR A 82 11.04 -8.77 -14.26
C TYR A 82 10.20 -10.00 -13.86
N GLN A 83 10.82 -11.16 -13.68
CA GLN A 83 10.13 -12.38 -13.27
C GLN A 83 9.43 -12.21 -11.91
N ARG A 84 10.09 -11.55 -10.95
CA ARG A 84 9.48 -11.25 -9.65
C ARG A 84 8.24 -10.36 -9.80
N PHE A 85 8.35 -9.24 -10.47
CA PHE A 85 7.27 -8.25 -10.56
C PHE A 85 6.14 -8.65 -11.53
N HIS A 86 6.43 -9.56 -12.48
CA HIS A 86 5.45 -10.13 -13.40
C HIS A 86 4.76 -11.37 -12.84
N SER A 87 5.24 -11.93 -11.74
CA SER A 87 4.65 -13.14 -11.15
C SER A 87 3.21 -12.89 -10.68
N TYR A 88 2.39 -13.95 -10.72
CA TYR A 88 1.03 -13.91 -10.22
C TYR A 88 0.98 -13.47 -8.75
N ASP A 89 1.89 -14.01 -7.93
CA ASP A 89 1.97 -13.71 -6.50
C ASP A 89 2.28 -12.23 -6.24
N TRP A 90 3.09 -11.60 -7.07
CA TRP A 90 3.37 -10.16 -6.94
C TRP A 90 2.18 -9.30 -7.38
N VAL A 91 1.54 -9.65 -8.49
CA VAL A 91 0.48 -8.82 -9.10
C VAL A 91 -0.85 -8.95 -8.37
N TYR A 92 -1.19 -10.15 -7.93
CA TYR A 92 -2.49 -10.48 -7.33
C TYR A 92 -2.40 -10.85 -5.86
N GLY A 93 -1.21 -10.94 -5.31
CA GLY A 93 -0.95 -11.41 -3.96
C GLY A 93 -1.11 -12.92 -3.81
N GLN A 94 -0.72 -13.42 -2.66
CA GLN A 94 -1.11 -14.78 -2.25
C GLN A 94 -2.59 -14.68 -1.85
N ALA A 95 -3.46 -15.26 -2.66
CA ALA A 95 -4.86 -15.38 -2.30
C ALA A 95 -4.99 -16.30 -1.07
N MET A 96 -4.89 -15.72 0.11
CA MET A 96 -5.20 -16.40 1.34
C MET A 96 -6.73 -16.58 1.39
N PRO A 97 -7.26 -17.78 1.62
CA PRO A 97 -8.68 -17.93 1.87
C PRO A 97 -9.04 -17.15 3.12
N CYS A 98 -9.56 -15.94 2.93
CA CYS A 98 -9.98 -15.05 4.00
C CYS A 98 -11.45 -15.34 4.33
N THR A 99 -11.73 -15.68 5.58
CA THR A 99 -13.09 -15.89 6.08
C THR A 99 -13.58 -14.73 6.93
N PHE A 100 -12.66 -13.89 7.42
CA PHE A 100 -12.96 -12.70 8.19
C PHE A 100 -11.99 -11.59 7.82
N SER A 101 -12.50 -10.39 7.62
CA SER A 101 -11.68 -9.20 7.36
C SER A 101 -12.26 -8.01 8.10
N CYS A 102 -11.40 -7.25 8.75
CA CYS A 102 -11.74 -5.96 9.33
C CYS A 102 -10.61 -4.97 9.12
N GLY A 103 -10.94 -3.69 9.07
CA GLY A 103 -9.93 -2.65 8.89
C GLY A 103 -10.45 -1.28 9.27
N GLU A 104 -9.53 -0.42 9.63
CA GLU A 104 -9.81 0.96 10.02
C GLU A 104 -8.59 1.85 9.78
N ARG A 105 -8.86 3.14 9.61
CA ARG A 105 -7.83 4.16 9.55
C ARG A 105 -7.65 4.81 10.91
N PHE A 106 -6.43 4.69 11.43
CA PHE A 106 -5.96 5.30 12.67
C PHE A 106 -5.09 6.54 12.39
N PRO A 107 -4.75 7.34 13.41
CA PRO A 107 -3.82 8.47 13.25
C PRO A 107 -2.44 8.07 12.72
N TRP A 108 -1.98 6.86 13.04
CA TRP A 108 -0.68 6.32 12.64
C TRP A 108 -0.69 5.60 11.27
N GLY A 109 -1.85 5.26 10.71
CA GLY A 109 -1.98 4.60 9.42
C GLY A 109 -3.29 3.86 9.24
N GLU A 110 -3.51 3.31 8.05
CA GLU A 110 -4.60 2.39 7.76
C GLU A 110 -4.14 0.96 8.08
N LEU A 111 -5.01 0.16 8.69
CA LEU A 111 -4.76 -1.24 8.96
C LEU A 111 -5.92 -2.06 8.41
N THR A 112 -5.59 -3.18 7.77
CA THR A 112 -6.53 -4.23 7.40
C THR A 112 -6.02 -5.55 7.96
N LEU A 113 -6.85 -6.24 8.72
CA LEU A 113 -6.62 -7.57 9.25
C LEU A 113 -7.48 -8.57 8.49
N GLU A 114 -6.85 -9.59 7.94
CA GLU A 114 -7.50 -10.70 7.25
C GLU A 114 -7.18 -12.00 7.95
N LEU A 115 -8.21 -12.79 8.27
CA LEU A 115 -8.06 -14.07 8.98
C LEU A 115 -8.73 -15.20 8.18
N ALA A 116 -8.03 -16.33 8.08
CA ALA A 116 -8.60 -17.60 7.66
C ALA A 116 -8.98 -18.39 8.90
N VAL A 117 -10.27 -18.50 9.18
CA VAL A 117 -10.79 -19.17 10.38
C VAL A 117 -11.40 -20.53 10.00
N GLU A 118 -10.92 -21.58 10.65
CA GLU A 118 -11.44 -22.94 10.48
C GLU A 118 -11.68 -23.57 11.85
N GLY A 119 -12.89 -24.07 12.06
CA GLY A 119 -13.25 -24.72 13.32
C GLY A 119 -13.14 -23.78 14.54
N GLY A 120 -13.37 -22.48 14.36
CA GLY A 120 -13.26 -21.48 15.42
C GLY A 120 -11.82 -21.13 15.83
N VAL A 121 -10.84 -21.47 15.00
CA VAL A 121 -9.41 -21.16 15.21
C VAL A 121 -8.86 -20.41 14.00
N CYS A 122 -8.09 -19.36 14.24
CA CYS A 122 -7.35 -18.65 13.22
C CYS A 122 -6.22 -19.54 12.68
N ARG A 123 -6.32 -19.97 11.43
CA ARG A 123 -5.31 -20.82 10.78
C ARG A 123 -4.21 -20.01 10.11
N HIS A 124 -4.62 -18.90 9.48
CA HIS A 124 -3.71 -17.94 8.88
C HIS A 124 -4.19 -16.52 9.16
N ALA A 125 -3.26 -15.62 9.29
CA ALA A 125 -3.50 -14.20 9.44
C ALA A 125 -2.63 -13.39 8.49
N ALA A 126 -3.19 -12.32 7.93
CA ALA A 126 -2.44 -11.31 7.20
C ALA A 126 -2.80 -9.92 7.74
N VAL A 127 -1.79 -9.07 7.84
CA VAL A 127 -1.93 -7.68 8.30
C VAL A 127 -1.36 -6.78 7.23
N TRP A 128 -2.19 -5.89 6.74
CA TRP A 128 -1.84 -4.88 5.74
C TRP A 128 -1.89 -3.50 6.38
N THR A 129 -0.87 -2.68 6.17
CA THR A 129 -0.82 -1.33 6.72
C THR A 129 -0.06 -0.37 5.81
N ASP A 130 -0.41 0.91 5.87
CA ASP A 130 0.34 2.02 5.30
C ASP A 130 1.02 2.89 6.39
N ALA A 131 1.18 2.34 7.60
CA ALA A 131 1.90 2.99 8.68
C ALA A 131 3.37 3.24 8.32
N MET A 132 3.95 4.31 8.86
CA MET A 132 5.38 4.60 8.68
C MET A 132 6.28 3.53 9.32
N ASP A 133 5.85 2.96 10.42
CA ASP A 133 6.46 1.78 11.04
C ASP A 133 5.53 0.58 10.84
N GLU A 134 5.91 -0.30 9.93
CA GLU A 134 5.19 -1.54 9.63
C GLU A 134 5.76 -2.76 10.37
N SER A 135 6.75 -2.56 11.24
CA SER A 135 7.48 -3.64 11.91
C SER A 135 6.60 -4.55 12.76
N PHE A 136 5.44 -4.06 13.21
CA PHE A 136 4.47 -4.83 13.98
C PHE A 136 3.63 -5.80 13.13
N ALA A 137 3.46 -5.56 11.83
CA ALA A 137 2.50 -6.29 10.99
C ALA A 137 2.77 -7.81 10.92
N GLN A 138 4.02 -8.19 10.65
CA GLN A 138 4.41 -9.60 10.57
C GLN A 138 4.38 -10.32 11.93
N PRO A 139 4.92 -9.76 13.03
CA PRO A 139 4.78 -10.34 14.36
C PRO A 139 3.32 -10.50 14.79
N LEU A 140 2.46 -9.53 14.50
CA LEU A 140 1.04 -9.58 14.79
C LEU A 140 0.36 -10.73 14.04
N ALA A 141 0.56 -10.82 12.72
CA ALA A 141 0.00 -11.90 11.92
C ALA A 141 0.37 -13.28 12.48
N ARG A 142 1.67 -13.51 12.76
CA ARG A 142 2.14 -14.77 13.36
C ARG A 142 1.58 -15.03 14.75
N GLY A 143 1.41 -14.00 15.57
CA GLY A 143 0.87 -14.12 16.92
C GLY A 143 -0.60 -14.53 16.95
N LEU A 144 -1.36 -14.19 15.90
CA LEU A 144 -2.77 -14.54 15.76
C LEU A 144 -2.99 -15.96 15.22
N GLU A 145 -2.02 -16.56 14.54
CA GLU A 145 -2.13 -17.93 14.06
C GLU A 145 -2.24 -18.92 15.22
N GLY A 146 -3.18 -19.85 15.13
CA GLY A 146 -3.51 -20.82 16.18
C GLY A 146 -4.36 -20.26 17.33
N CYS A 147 -4.70 -18.98 17.31
CA CYS A 147 -5.56 -18.34 18.31
C CYS A 147 -7.03 -18.76 18.13
N PRO A 148 -7.79 -19.01 19.21
CA PRO A 148 -9.24 -19.11 19.13
C PRO A 148 -9.83 -17.82 18.55
N PHE A 149 -10.81 -17.96 17.65
CA PHE A 149 -11.48 -16.84 17.02
C PHE A 149 -12.55 -16.28 17.96
N ARG A 150 -12.09 -15.56 18.97
CA ARG A 150 -12.89 -14.83 19.96
C ARG A 150 -12.22 -13.50 20.26
N VAL A 151 -13.01 -12.47 20.46
CA VAL A 151 -12.48 -11.11 20.67
C VAL A 151 -11.46 -11.05 21.81
N GLU A 152 -11.75 -11.72 22.94
CA GLU A 152 -10.89 -11.70 24.11
C GLU A 152 -9.53 -12.36 23.84
N ASP A 153 -9.54 -13.52 23.17
CA ASP A 153 -8.33 -14.27 22.83
C ASP A 153 -7.47 -13.52 21.83
N LEU A 154 -8.11 -12.93 20.80
CA LEU A 154 -7.42 -12.10 19.80
C LEU A 154 -6.80 -10.86 20.43
N CYS A 155 -7.54 -10.15 21.31
CA CYS A 155 -7.03 -8.98 22.01
C CYS A 155 -5.85 -9.34 22.93
N LEU A 156 -5.93 -10.47 23.64
CA LEU A 156 -4.84 -10.94 24.48
C LEU A 156 -3.56 -11.15 23.68
N ARG A 157 -3.66 -11.77 22.50
CA ARG A 157 -2.50 -11.97 21.60
C ARG A 157 -1.92 -10.67 21.08
N VAL A 158 -2.77 -9.70 20.79
CA VAL A 158 -2.34 -8.35 20.36
C VAL A 158 -1.57 -7.66 21.50
N GLU A 159 -2.09 -7.72 22.73
CA GLU A 159 -1.50 -7.07 23.93
C GLU A 159 -0.19 -7.75 24.36
N GLU A 160 -0.06 -9.07 24.20
CA GLU A 160 1.15 -9.83 24.50
C GLU A 160 2.28 -9.59 23.48
N ALA A 161 1.98 -9.11 22.28
CA ALA A 161 2.99 -8.89 21.24
C ALA A 161 3.76 -7.58 21.49
N PRO A 162 5.08 -7.62 21.84
CA PRO A 162 5.84 -6.40 22.13
C PRO A 162 5.87 -5.40 20.99
N ALA A 163 5.89 -5.88 19.76
CA ALA A 163 5.89 -5.07 18.55
C ALA A 163 4.57 -4.29 18.36
N CYS A 164 3.48 -4.73 19.01
CA CYS A 164 2.17 -4.11 18.85
C CYS A 164 1.84 -3.12 19.99
N ARG A 165 2.75 -2.87 20.93
CA ARG A 165 2.47 -2.10 22.16
C ARG A 165 1.83 -0.74 21.89
N GLU A 166 2.27 -0.02 20.87
CA GLU A 166 1.75 1.31 20.54
C GLU A 166 0.39 1.27 19.82
N VAL A 167 0.10 0.17 19.11
CA VAL A 167 -1.12 0.01 18.31
C VAL A 167 -2.15 -0.92 18.96
N ALA A 168 -1.79 -1.60 20.05
CA ALA A 168 -2.61 -2.63 20.68
C ALA A 168 -3.99 -2.13 21.12
N ALA A 169 -4.04 -0.94 21.70
CA ALA A 169 -5.30 -0.36 22.17
C ALA A 169 -6.28 -0.12 21.01
N ASP A 170 -5.78 0.42 19.90
CA ASP A 170 -6.56 0.70 18.70
C ASP A 170 -7.04 -0.59 18.02
N LEU A 171 -6.18 -1.59 17.94
CA LEU A 171 -6.51 -2.91 17.39
C LEU A 171 -7.56 -3.63 18.23
N CYS A 172 -7.41 -3.64 19.56
CA CYS A 172 -8.40 -4.23 20.46
C CYS A 172 -9.74 -3.49 20.37
N ALA A 173 -9.72 -2.17 20.24
CA ALA A 173 -10.93 -1.38 20.03
C ALA A 173 -11.62 -1.71 18.72
N LEU A 174 -10.84 -1.92 17.64
CA LEU A 174 -11.36 -2.38 16.35
C LEU A 174 -12.01 -3.75 16.47
N LEU A 175 -11.31 -4.73 17.04
CA LEU A 175 -11.80 -6.11 17.22
C LEU A 175 -13.08 -6.18 18.07
N ARG A 176 -13.17 -5.41 19.15
CA ARG A 176 -14.35 -5.36 20.03
C ARG A 176 -15.60 -4.78 19.37
N ARG A 177 -15.44 -4.08 18.25
CA ARG A 177 -16.57 -3.55 17.46
C ARG A 177 -17.05 -4.52 16.39
N GLN A 178 -16.32 -5.61 16.17
CA GLN A 178 -16.72 -6.65 15.24
C GLN A 178 -17.70 -7.63 15.93
N ASP A 179 -18.57 -8.19 15.13
CA ASP A 179 -19.50 -9.24 15.56
C ASP A 179 -18.81 -10.61 15.40
N ILE A 180 -17.99 -10.97 16.44
CA ILE A 180 -17.15 -12.18 16.47
C ILE A 180 -17.61 -13.09 17.60
#